data_91733075b6bcab5a09e11705df5c138a
#
_entry.id   91733075b6bcab5a09e11705df5c138a
#
_cell.length_a   1.000
_cell.length_b   1.000
_cell.length_c   1.000
_cell.angle_alpha   90.00
_cell.angle_beta   90.00
_cell.angle_gamma   90.00
#
_symmetry.space_group_name_H-M   'P 1'
#
loop_
_entity.id
_entity.type
_entity.pdbx_description
1 polymer ?
#
loop_
_entity_poly.entity_id
_entity_poly.type
_entity_poly.pdbx_seq_one_letter_code
_entity_poly.pdbx_strand_id
1 'polypeptide(L)'
;TPFTLIDGTPTLPRSPVSKIDQTETDCNMDAKYMFENENYSNDQTYIIIKGKLTGKTEELYYKIQLLDTDKKPYPVMRNYHYKVVIKSFSESANGSTEFADAKTSEPSNNIYAEIFKESPSISDNNNNVLTVSRLHFLFTQAGTLKVSAQYTANGMTDNSKISVSIAEDQGSILHNLSYDGNGNISADVSRIITGQYEATITVKAGGLSRTITGISSAL
;
A
#
# COMPACT_ATOMS: atom_id res chain seq x y z
N THR A 1 -5.75 -16.24 -7.35
CA THR A 1 -5.96 -17.07 -8.56
C THR A 1 -5.50 -18.48 -8.22
N PRO A 2 -6.28 -19.51 -8.50
CA PRO A 2 -5.85 -20.87 -8.23
C PRO A 2 -4.60 -21.19 -9.04
N PHE A 3 -3.67 -21.91 -8.43
CA PHE A 3 -2.53 -22.47 -9.13
C PHE A 3 -3.02 -23.47 -10.18
N THR A 4 -2.53 -23.35 -11.39
CA THR A 4 -2.75 -24.38 -12.39
C THR A 4 -1.61 -25.39 -12.28
N LEU A 5 -1.96 -26.65 -12.05
CA LEU A 5 -1.00 -27.76 -12.12
C LEU A 5 -0.89 -28.21 -13.56
N ILE A 6 0.29 -28.12 -14.14
CA ILE A 6 0.63 -28.75 -15.40
C ILE A 6 1.65 -29.84 -15.05
N ASP A 7 1.32 -31.08 -15.38
CA ASP A 7 2.13 -32.28 -15.10
C ASP A 7 2.51 -32.45 -13.60
N GLY A 8 1.60 -32.03 -12.69
CA GLY A 8 1.83 -32.13 -11.25
C GLY A 8 2.78 -31.09 -10.67
N THR A 9 3.35 -30.21 -11.47
CA THR A 9 4.22 -29.13 -11.00
C THR A 9 3.42 -27.84 -10.83
N PRO A 10 3.47 -27.17 -9.66
CA PRO A 10 2.85 -25.87 -9.49
C PRO A 10 3.49 -24.85 -10.42
N THR A 11 2.70 -24.28 -11.32
CA THR A 11 3.16 -23.17 -12.15
C THR A 11 2.56 -21.88 -11.63
N LEU A 12 3.40 -20.92 -11.29
CA LEU A 12 2.96 -19.56 -11.03
C LEU A 12 2.46 -18.93 -12.33
N PRO A 13 1.32 -18.25 -12.32
CA PRO A 13 0.87 -17.55 -13.51
C PRO A 13 1.93 -16.51 -13.89
N ARG A 14 2.51 -16.66 -15.05
CA ARG A 14 3.44 -15.70 -15.61
C ARG A 14 2.67 -14.43 -15.97
N SER A 15 3.07 -13.31 -15.41
CA SER A 15 2.67 -11.97 -15.86
C SER A 15 1.24 -11.49 -15.53
N PRO A 16 0.79 -11.52 -14.30
CA PRO A 16 -0.45 -10.82 -13.95
C PRO A 16 -0.26 -9.36 -13.55
N VAL A 17 0.96 -8.98 -13.17
CA VAL A 17 1.26 -7.66 -12.60
C VAL A 17 1.03 -6.52 -13.61
N SER A 18 1.27 -6.76 -14.89
CA SER A 18 1.05 -5.76 -15.94
C SER A 18 -0.43 -5.41 -16.15
N LYS A 19 -1.36 -6.13 -15.56
CA LYS A 19 -2.80 -5.88 -15.69
C LYS A 19 -3.39 -5.09 -14.52
N ILE A 20 -2.69 -4.98 -13.41
CA ILE A 20 -3.14 -4.24 -12.24
C ILE A 20 -2.98 -2.73 -12.46
N ASP A 21 -2.05 -2.34 -13.32
CA ASP A 21 -1.67 -0.95 -13.57
C ASP A 21 -2.51 -0.23 -14.61
N GLN A 22 -3.59 -0.81 -15.09
CA GLN A 22 -4.22 -0.31 -16.31
C GLN A 22 -5.23 0.81 -16.08
N THR A 23 -5.48 1.16 -14.86
CA THR A 23 -6.30 2.32 -14.58
C THR A 23 -5.42 3.38 -13.95
N GLU A 24 -5.22 4.47 -14.68
CA GLU A 24 -4.95 5.77 -14.09
C GLU A 24 -6.12 6.10 -13.15
N THR A 25 -6.21 5.42 -12.05
CA THR A 25 -7.11 5.83 -11.00
C THR A 25 -6.33 6.82 -10.18
N ASP A 26 -6.95 7.98 -9.97
CA ASP A 26 -6.60 8.90 -8.92
C ASP A 26 -6.00 8.14 -7.74
N CYS A 27 -5.03 8.76 -7.08
CA CYS A 27 -4.30 8.23 -5.94
C CYS A 27 -5.16 7.82 -4.74
N ASN A 28 -6.34 7.30 -4.96
CA ASN A 28 -7.03 6.46 -4.01
C ASN A 28 -6.19 5.21 -3.89
N MET A 29 -5.32 5.22 -2.89
CA MET A 29 -4.47 4.07 -2.62
C MET A 29 -5.28 2.94 -2.02
N ASP A 30 -6.18 2.39 -2.80
CA ASP A 30 -6.55 1.02 -2.61
C ASP A 30 -5.30 0.17 -2.79
N ALA A 31 -5.00 -0.64 -1.79
CA ALA A 31 -3.83 -1.48 -1.83
C ALA A 31 -3.80 -2.24 -3.17
N LYS A 32 -2.76 -2.03 -3.96
CA LYS A 32 -2.56 -2.79 -5.19
C LYS A 32 -1.93 -4.13 -4.81
N TYR A 33 -2.55 -5.21 -5.25
CA TYR A 33 -2.02 -6.53 -4.98
C TYR A 33 -0.99 -6.89 -6.03
N MET A 34 0.15 -7.40 -5.55
CA MET A 34 1.24 -7.91 -6.39
C MET A 34 1.45 -9.39 -6.11
N PHE A 35 1.95 -10.12 -7.11
CA PHE A 35 2.48 -11.45 -6.89
C PHE A 35 3.86 -11.38 -6.25
N GLU A 36 4.21 -12.44 -5.54
CA GLU A 36 5.57 -12.59 -5.04
C GLU A 36 6.55 -12.62 -6.22
N ASN A 37 7.68 -11.94 -6.05
CA ASN A 37 8.74 -11.85 -7.02
C ASN A 37 10.07 -11.69 -6.28
N GLU A 38 11.00 -12.60 -6.49
CA GLU A 38 12.31 -12.53 -5.88
C GLU A 38 13.17 -11.39 -6.47
N ASN A 39 12.77 -10.85 -7.61
CA ASN A 39 13.41 -9.72 -8.30
C ASN A 39 14.88 -9.96 -8.69
N TYR A 40 15.33 -11.20 -8.81
CA TYR A 40 16.71 -11.54 -9.19
C TYR A 40 16.93 -11.56 -10.70
N SER A 41 15.88 -11.49 -11.50
CA SER A 41 15.93 -11.52 -12.95
C SER A 41 15.62 -10.16 -13.58
N ASN A 42 15.62 -10.12 -14.90
CA ASN A 42 15.24 -8.93 -15.68
C ASN A 42 13.75 -8.56 -15.52
N ASP A 43 12.93 -9.44 -14.95
CA ASP A 43 11.50 -9.22 -14.68
C ASP A 43 11.28 -8.61 -13.28
N GLN A 44 11.98 -7.56 -12.96
CA GLN A 44 11.88 -6.89 -11.67
C GLN A 44 10.56 -6.16 -11.51
N THR A 45 10.05 -6.18 -10.28
CA THR A 45 8.88 -5.37 -9.92
C THR A 45 9.27 -3.90 -9.88
N TYR A 46 8.46 -3.07 -10.49
CA TYR A 46 8.63 -1.62 -10.50
C TYR A 46 7.29 -0.91 -10.34
N ILE A 47 7.33 0.35 -10.01
CA ILE A 47 6.18 1.25 -9.94
C ILE A 47 6.34 2.31 -11.01
N ILE A 48 5.25 2.64 -11.71
CA ILE A 48 5.21 3.81 -12.58
C ILE A 48 4.27 4.82 -11.93
N ILE A 49 4.77 6.02 -11.73
CA ILE A 49 3.98 7.14 -11.26
C ILE A 49 3.88 8.19 -12.37
N LYS A 50 2.75 8.86 -12.44
CA LYS A 50 2.56 10.04 -13.26
C LYS A 50 2.61 11.28 -12.39
N GLY A 51 3.31 12.28 -12.80
CA GLY A 51 3.40 13.50 -12.04
C GLY A 51 4.08 14.63 -12.79
N LYS A 52 3.95 15.82 -12.24
CA LYS A 52 4.53 17.05 -12.73
C LYS A 52 5.55 17.56 -11.73
N LEU A 53 6.78 17.72 -12.16
CA LEU A 53 7.82 18.32 -11.32
C LEU A 53 7.58 19.82 -11.15
N THR A 54 7.88 20.34 -9.96
CA THR A 54 7.79 21.78 -9.68
C THR A 54 8.61 22.57 -10.71
N GLY A 55 8.00 23.57 -11.32
CA GLY A 55 8.63 24.40 -12.34
C GLY A 55 8.62 23.81 -13.76
N LYS A 56 8.09 22.60 -13.95
CA LYS A 56 7.84 22.03 -15.28
C LYS A 56 6.38 22.22 -15.70
N THR A 57 6.12 22.24 -17.00
CA THR A 57 4.77 22.37 -17.56
C THR A 57 4.14 21.03 -17.89
N GLU A 58 4.96 20.01 -18.11
CA GLU A 58 4.55 18.70 -18.59
C GLU A 58 4.39 17.71 -17.45
N GLU A 59 3.39 16.84 -17.53
CA GLU A 59 3.25 15.64 -16.73
C GLU A 59 3.96 14.49 -17.43
N LEU A 60 4.79 13.76 -16.69
CA LEU A 60 5.56 12.65 -17.21
C LEU A 60 5.34 11.39 -16.36
N TYR A 61 5.61 10.24 -16.96
CA TYR A 61 5.61 8.95 -16.29
C TYR A 61 7.03 8.60 -15.85
N TYR A 62 7.18 8.29 -14.58
CA TYR A 62 8.46 7.95 -13.97
C TYR A 62 8.45 6.50 -13.50
N LYS A 63 9.39 5.70 -13.99
CA LYS A 63 9.58 4.32 -13.57
C LYS A 63 10.49 4.25 -12.35
N ILE A 64 9.98 3.73 -11.26
CA ILE A 64 10.68 3.56 -9.99
C ILE A 64 10.95 2.09 -9.75
N GLN A 65 12.19 1.71 -9.68
CA GLN A 65 12.61 0.37 -9.31
C GLN A 65 12.55 0.20 -7.80
N LEU A 66 12.07 -0.95 -7.34
CA LEU A 66 12.08 -1.28 -5.92
C LEU A 66 13.48 -1.78 -5.54
N LEU A 67 14.23 -0.95 -4.82
CA LEU A 67 15.59 -1.26 -4.36
C LEU A 67 15.65 -1.20 -2.85
N ASP A 68 16.50 -2.03 -2.25
CA ASP A 68 16.86 -1.94 -0.84
C ASP A 68 17.90 -0.83 -0.57
N THR A 69 18.34 -0.73 0.67
CA THR A 69 19.36 0.26 1.08
C THR A 69 20.71 0.05 0.40
N ASP A 70 21.01 -1.15 -0.03
CA ASP A 70 22.24 -1.51 -0.77
C ASP A 70 22.08 -1.37 -2.29
N LYS A 71 20.96 -0.81 -2.74
CA LYS A 71 20.57 -0.67 -4.15
C LYS A 71 20.42 -2.01 -4.89
N LYS A 72 20.11 -3.06 -4.16
CA LYS A 72 19.75 -4.36 -4.74
C LYS A 72 18.23 -4.43 -4.95
N PRO A 73 17.76 -5.18 -5.95
CA PRO A 73 16.34 -5.39 -6.16
C PRO A 73 15.66 -5.92 -4.90
N TYR A 74 14.58 -5.25 -4.49
CA TYR A 74 13.85 -5.59 -3.28
C TYR A 74 12.90 -6.75 -3.56
N PRO A 75 12.98 -7.89 -2.85
CA PRO A 75 12.10 -9.01 -3.09
C PRO A 75 10.68 -8.71 -2.62
N VAL A 76 9.70 -9.01 -3.45
CA VAL A 76 8.29 -8.95 -3.10
C VAL A 76 7.85 -10.31 -2.56
N MET A 77 7.46 -10.34 -1.31
CA MET A 77 7.03 -11.55 -0.60
C MET A 77 5.53 -11.49 -0.34
N ARG A 78 4.88 -12.65 -0.34
CA ARG A 78 3.46 -12.81 -0.02
C ARG A 78 3.17 -12.40 1.42
N ASN A 79 1.94 -11.91 1.66
CA ASN A 79 1.44 -11.53 2.99
C ASN A 79 2.16 -10.34 3.66
N TYR A 80 2.83 -9.50 2.87
CA TYR A 80 3.39 -8.24 3.34
C TYR A 80 2.81 -7.05 2.60
N HIS A 81 2.74 -5.93 3.31
CA HIS A 81 2.50 -4.62 2.74
C HIS A 81 3.84 -3.93 2.45
N TYR A 82 3.92 -3.31 1.29
CA TYR A 82 5.06 -2.52 0.87
C TYR A 82 4.64 -1.06 0.74
N LYS A 83 5.18 -0.22 1.63
CA LYS A 83 5.00 1.22 1.57
C LYS A 83 6.21 1.81 0.85
N VAL A 84 5.98 2.45 -0.27
CA VAL A 84 7.02 3.15 -1.03
C VAL A 84 6.87 4.65 -0.78
N VAL A 85 7.87 5.24 -0.15
CA VAL A 85 7.89 6.67 0.16
C VAL A 85 8.89 7.36 -0.74
N ILE A 86 8.41 8.24 -1.60
CA ILE A 86 9.26 9.04 -2.47
C ILE A 86 9.77 10.23 -1.67
N LYS A 87 11.08 10.29 -1.44
CA LYS A 87 11.73 11.31 -0.61
C LYS A 87 12.14 12.54 -1.41
N SER A 88 12.59 12.32 -2.63
CA SER A 88 13.03 13.42 -3.49
C SER A 88 13.01 13.05 -4.96
N PHE A 89 12.83 14.07 -5.77
CA PHE A 89 13.02 14.03 -7.22
C PHE A 89 14.17 14.98 -7.56
N SER A 90 15.06 14.54 -8.42
CA SER A 90 16.02 15.45 -9.04
C SER A 90 15.37 16.18 -10.22
N GLU A 91 15.77 17.42 -10.47
CA GLU A 91 15.33 18.18 -11.64
C GLU A 91 15.71 17.50 -12.98
N SER A 92 16.68 16.60 -12.95
CA SER A 92 17.14 15.78 -14.08
C SER A 92 16.46 14.42 -14.16
N ALA A 93 15.39 14.17 -13.38
CA ALA A 93 14.66 12.91 -13.47
C ALA A 93 14.06 12.75 -14.87
N ASN A 94 14.45 11.69 -15.56
CA ASN A 94 13.96 11.37 -16.89
C ASN A 94 12.61 10.67 -16.78
N GLY A 95 11.56 11.33 -17.24
CA GLY A 95 10.24 10.77 -17.38
C GLY A 95 9.91 10.52 -18.85
N SER A 96 8.98 9.63 -19.10
CA SER A 96 8.43 9.36 -20.42
C SER A 96 7.12 10.11 -20.62
N THR A 97 6.84 10.56 -21.84
CA THR A 97 5.57 11.22 -22.16
C THR A 97 4.41 10.24 -22.25
N GLU A 98 4.69 8.99 -22.57
CA GLU A 98 3.71 7.92 -22.70
C GLU A 98 3.94 6.81 -21.68
N PHE A 99 2.84 6.24 -21.17
CA PHE A 99 2.90 5.13 -20.22
C PHE A 99 3.57 3.88 -20.81
N ALA A 100 3.32 3.60 -22.08
CA ALA A 100 3.93 2.47 -22.78
C ALA A 100 5.46 2.57 -22.84
N ASP A 101 5.97 3.78 -23.07
CA ASP A 101 7.40 4.04 -23.12
C ASP A 101 8.03 3.92 -21.74
N ALA A 102 7.34 4.37 -20.70
CA ALA A 102 7.81 4.23 -19.32
C ALA A 102 7.98 2.75 -18.90
N LYS A 103 7.17 1.84 -19.41
CA LYS A 103 7.30 0.39 -19.12
C LYS A 103 8.61 -0.19 -19.63
N THR A 104 9.04 0.23 -20.80
CA THR A 104 10.23 -0.29 -21.49
C THR A 104 11.48 0.52 -21.22
N SER A 105 11.33 1.75 -20.68
CA SER A 105 12.45 2.61 -20.34
C SER A 105 13.29 2.05 -19.19
N GLU A 106 14.51 2.53 -19.08
CA GLU A 106 15.31 2.36 -17.88
C GLU A 106 14.63 3.06 -16.68
N PRO A 107 14.83 2.58 -15.44
CA PRO A 107 14.34 3.25 -14.26
C PRO A 107 14.79 4.70 -14.19
N SER A 108 13.94 5.58 -13.67
CA SER A 108 14.26 7.00 -13.50
C SER A 108 15.28 7.16 -12.38
N ASN A 109 16.55 7.28 -12.76
CA ASN A 109 17.72 7.16 -11.87
C ASN A 109 17.83 8.23 -10.77
N ASN A 110 17.01 9.26 -10.79
CA ASN A 110 17.11 10.41 -9.90
C ASN A 110 15.90 10.57 -9.00
N ILE A 111 15.18 9.48 -8.76
CA ILE A 111 14.10 9.41 -7.79
C ILE A 111 14.58 8.58 -6.62
N TYR A 112 14.66 9.20 -5.45
CA TYR A 112 14.99 8.50 -4.22
C TYR A 112 13.72 8.03 -3.53
N ALA A 113 13.54 6.72 -3.43
CA ALA A 113 12.43 6.09 -2.76
C ALA A 113 12.92 5.16 -1.64
N GLU A 114 12.23 5.18 -0.51
CA GLU A 114 12.41 4.22 0.59
C GLU A 114 11.27 3.22 0.58
N ILE A 115 11.59 1.95 0.79
CA ILE A 115 10.64 0.86 0.85
C ILE A 115 10.56 0.34 2.28
N PHE A 116 9.36 0.33 2.83
CA PHE A 116 9.06 -0.25 4.13
C PHE A 116 8.23 -1.52 3.91
N LYS A 117 8.72 -2.63 4.44
CA LYS A 117 8.02 -3.91 4.46
C LYS A 117 7.32 -4.08 5.78
N GLU A 118 6.01 -4.18 5.75
CA GLU A 118 5.18 -4.24 6.94
C GLU A 118 4.27 -5.48 6.92
N SER A 119 4.16 -6.16 8.05
CA SER A 119 3.20 -7.26 8.17
C SER A 119 1.83 -6.72 8.61
N PRO A 120 0.74 -7.03 7.89
CA PRO A 120 -0.60 -6.68 8.33
C PRO A 120 -1.06 -7.50 9.56
N SER A 121 -0.34 -8.56 9.88
CA SER A 121 -0.66 -9.47 10.98
C SER A 121 0.34 -9.33 12.12
N ILE A 122 -0.14 -9.48 13.35
CA ILE A 122 0.67 -9.62 14.56
C ILE A 122 0.18 -10.82 15.34
N SER A 123 1.09 -11.56 15.93
CA SER A 123 0.78 -12.71 16.80
C SER A 123 1.51 -12.60 18.13
N ASP A 124 0.97 -13.27 19.15
CA ASP A 124 1.60 -13.47 20.44
C ASP A 124 2.14 -14.90 20.59
N ASN A 125 2.75 -15.18 21.75
CA ASN A 125 3.32 -16.50 22.06
C ASN A 125 2.25 -17.59 22.25
N ASN A 126 0.97 -17.22 22.35
CA ASN A 126 -0.16 -18.14 22.47
C ASN A 126 -0.81 -18.43 21.11
N ASN A 127 -0.15 -18.04 20.02
CA ASN A 127 -0.67 -18.14 18.65
C ASN A 127 -2.01 -17.40 18.43
N ASN A 128 -2.32 -16.40 19.25
CA ASN A 128 -3.38 -15.46 18.91
C ASN A 128 -2.86 -14.54 17.81
N VAL A 129 -3.72 -14.23 16.84
CA VAL A 129 -3.35 -13.44 15.67
C VAL A 129 -4.37 -12.34 15.44
N LEU A 130 -3.89 -11.11 15.29
CA LEU A 130 -4.69 -9.98 14.81
C LEU A 130 -4.19 -9.57 13.44
N THR A 131 -5.07 -9.54 12.46
CA THR A 131 -4.78 -9.15 11.08
C THR A 131 -5.68 -8.00 10.67
N VAL A 132 -5.14 -7.03 9.92
CA VAL A 132 -5.89 -5.95 9.27
C VAL A 132 -5.66 -5.99 7.77
N SER A 133 -6.66 -5.61 6.97
CA SER A 133 -6.53 -5.65 5.50
C SER A 133 -5.64 -4.57 4.93
N ARG A 134 -5.41 -3.49 5.68
CA ARG A 134 -4.49 -2.40 5.29
C ARG A 134 -3.86 -1.74 6.51
N LEU A 135 -2.66 -1.21 6.33
CA LEU A 135 -1.91 -0.47 7.34
C LEU A 135 -1.85 1.03 7.04
N HIS A 136 -2.14 1.42 5.79
CA HIS A 136 -2.07 2.80 5.34
C HIS A 136 -3.28 3.19 4.51
N PHE A 137 -3.61 4.49 4.54
CA PHE A 137 -4.56 5.10 3.63
C PHE A 137 -4.07 6.48 3.14
N LEU A 138 -4.53 6.86 1.95
CA LEU A 138 -4.33 8.20 1.40
C LEU A 138 -5.63 8.65 0.74
N PHE A 139 -6.07 9.85 1.06
CA PHE A 139 -7.20 10.50 0.42
C PHE A 139 -6.79 11.87 -0.11
N THR A 140 -7.13 12.16 -1.34
CA THR A 140 -6.96 13.47 -1.98
C THR A 140 -8.29 14.21 -2.13
N GLN A 141 -9.37 13.52 -1.80
CA GLN A 141 -10.74 14.04 -1.76
C GLN A 141 -11.50 13.34 -0.63
N ALA A 142 -12.67 13.87 -0.27
CA ALA A 142 -13.50 13.20 0.73
C ALA A 142 -13.88 11.79 0.30
N GLY A 143 -13.91 10.86 1.24
CA GLY A 143 -14.24 9.47 0.96
C GLY A 143 -14.46 8.66 2.22
N THR A 144 -14.73 7.37 2.06
CA THR A 144 -14.91 6.44 3.17
C THR A 144 -13.77 5.43 3.20
N LEU A 145 -13.01 5.44 4.28
CA LEU A 145 -12.03 4.41 4.59
C LEU A 145 -12.76 3.13 4.99
N LYS A 146 -12.41 2.01 4.37
CA LYS A 146 -12.89 0.67 4.71
C LYS A 146 -11.70 -0.23 5.01
N VAL A 147 -11.75 -0.92 6.14
CA VAL A 147 -10.72 -1.86 6.59
C VAL A 147 -11.39 -3.10 7.13
N SER A 148 -10.88 -4.27 6.76
CA SER A 148 -11.26 -5.51 7.42
C SER A 148 -10.24 -5.86 8.49
N ALA A 149 -10.71 -6.38 9.62
CA ALA A 149 -9.88 -6.90 10.69
C ALA A 149 -10.36 -8.29 11.09
N GLN A 150 -9.44 -9.15 11.45
CA GLN A 150 -9.73 -10.49 11.95
C GLN A 150 -8.87 -10.79 13.17
N TYR A 151 -9.50 -11.28 14.22
CA TYR A 151 -8.81 -11.80 15.38
C TYR A 151 -9.07 -13.28 15.51
N THR A 152 -8.00 -14.05 15.68
CA THR A 152 -8.04 -15.50 15.92
C THR A 152 -7.37 -15.81 17.23
N ALA A 153 -8.05 -16.53 18.11
CA ALA A 153 -7.54 -17.00 19.38
C ALA A 153 -7.70 -18.52 19.45
N ASN A 154 -6.65 -19.25 19.81
CA ASN A 154 -6.67 -20.72 19.90
C ASN A 154 -7.19 -21.38 18.59
N GLY A 155 -6.86 -20.82 17.43
CA GLY A 155 -7.30 -21.31 16.12
C GLY A 155 -8.76 -20.98 15.74
N MET A 156 -9.49 -20.27 16.56
CA MET A 156 -10.88 -19.85 16.30
C MET A 156 -10.97 -18.34 16.11
N THR A 157 -11.72 -17.91 15.12
CA THR A 157 -11.99 -16.49 14.88
C THR A 157 -12.99 -15.95 15.91
N ASP A 158 -12.61 -14.88 16.59
CA ASP A 158 -13.45 -14.16 17.56
C ASP A 158 -13.35 -12.64 17.36
N ASN A 159 -13.98 -12.15 16.32
CA ASN A 159 -13.96 -10.73 15.98
C ASN A 159 -14.68 -9.85 17.01
N SER A 160 -15.51 -10.43 17.90
CA SER A 160 -16.17 -9.67 18.96
C SER A 160 -15.19 -9.05 19.97
N LYS A 161 -13.95 -9.53 20.02
CA LYS A 161 -12.87 -9.00 20.86
C LYS A 161 -12.15 -7.79 20.25
N ILE A 162 -12.44 -7.46 19.01
CA ILE A 162 -11.81 -6.32 18.34
C ILE A 162 -12.42 -5.02 18.87
N SER A 163 -11.56 -4.06 19.13
CA SER A 163 -11.91 -2.68 19.43
C SER A 163 -11.12 -1.74 18.54
N VAL A 164 -11.74 -0.61 18.19
CA VAL A 164 -11.12 0.40 17.33
C VAL A 164 -11.22 1.77 17.98
N SER A 165 -10.18 2.59 17.80
CA SER A 165 -10.15 3.94 18.28
C SER A 165 -9.29 4.82 17.39
N ILE A 166 -9.59 6.11 17.31
CA ILE A 166 -8.70 7.11 16.75
C ILE A 166 -7.62 7.38 17.79
N ALA A 167 -6.35 7.22 17.41
CA ALA A 167 -5.21 7.49 18.27
C ALA A 167 -4.68 8.92 18.08
N GLU A 168 -4.60 9.35 16.83
CA GLU A 168 -4.19 10.69 16.43
C GLU A 168 -5.03 11.12 15.23
N ASP A 169 -5.38 12.40 15.17
CA ASP A 169 -6.15 12.96 14.07
C ASP A 169 -5.84 14.46 13.91
N GLN A 170 -4.85 14.73 13.10
CA GLN A 170 -4.47 16.10 12.78
C GLN A 170 -5.55 16.72 11.88
N GLY A 171 -6.04 17.88 12.28
CA GLY A 171 -7.07 18.59 11.52
C GLY A 171 -8.45 17.93 11.51
N SER A 172 -8.67 16.96 12.37
CA SER A 172 -9.95 16.24 12.48
C SER A 172 -10.43 15.72 11.12
N ILE A 173 -9.59 14.95 10.45
CA ILE A 173 -9.90 14.40 9.12
C ILE A 173 -10.75 13.13 9.19
N LEU A 174 -10.78 12.43 10.33
CA LEU A 174 -11.56 11.20 10.51
C LEU A 174 -12.87 11.48 11.25
N HIS A 175 -13.96 11.00 10.69
CA HIS A 175 -15.28 11.09 11.28
C HIS A 175 -15.98 9.73 11.26
N ASN A 176 -16.99 9.56 12.11
CA ASN A 176 -17.86 8.41 12.11
C ASN A 176 -17.13 7.05 12.14
N LEU A 177 -15.98 6.98 12.87
CA LEU A 177 -15.29 5.71 13.04
C LEU A 177 -16.24 4.69 13.65
N SER A 178 -16.43 3.58 12.97
CA SER A 178 -17.34 2.51 13.39
C SER A 178 -16.71 1.13 13.19
N TYR A 179 -17.17 0.20 14.01
CA TYR A 179 -16.82 -1.22 13.94
C TYR A 179 -18.12 -2.03 14.07
N ASP A 180 -18.37 -2.95 13.15
CA ASP A 180 -19.65 -3.70 13.08
C ASP A 180 -19.71 -4.95 13.96
N GLY A 181 -18.64 -5.27 14.69
CA GLY A 181 -18.53 -6.50 15.50
C GLY A 181 -18.17 -7.76 14.70
N ASN A 182 -18.16 -7.69 13.37
CA ASN A 182 -17.90 -8.82 12.48
C ASN A 182 -16.57 -8.73 11.73
N GLY A 183 -15.81 -7.67 11.97
CA GLY A 183 -14.51 -7.46 11.34
C GLY A 183 -14.45 -6.29 10.37
N ASN A 184 -15.55 -5.56 10.15
CA ASN A 184 -15.52 -4.42 9.25
C ASN A 184 -15.39 -3.12 10.05
N ILE A 185 -14.41 -2.33 9.68
CA ILE A 185 -14.10 -1.00 10.21
C ILE A 185 -14.36 0.02 9.10
N SER A 186 -15.06 1.09 9.42
CA SER A 186 -15.21 2.20 8.48
C SER A 186 -15.05 3.55 9.18
N ALA A 187 -14.55 4.54 8.43
CA ALA A 187 -14.49 5.93 8.86
C ALA A 187 -14.64 6.84 7.65
N ASP A 188 -15.32 7.96 7.82
CA ASP A 188 -15.35 8.99 6.79
C ASP A 188 -14.08 9.85 6.88
N VAL A 189 -13.47 10.13 5.74
CA VAL A 189 -12.27 10.95 5.62
C VAL A 189 -12.63 12.26 4.93
N SER A 190 -12.37 13.37 5.59
CA SER A 190 -12.62 14.71 5.07
C SER A 190 -11.60 15.09 4.01
N ARG A 191 -12.05 15.83 2.99
CA ARG A 191 -11.16 16.54 2.09
C ARG A 191 -10.53 17.72 2.82
N ILE A 192 -9.24 17.91 2.59
CA ILE A 192 -8.54 19.15 2.95
C ILE A 192 -8.28 19.99 1.70
N ILE A 193 -8.17 21.30 1.87
CA ILE A 193 -7.99 22.27 0.77
C ILE A 193 -6.56 22.77 0.66
N THR A 194 -5.78 22.62 1.71
CA THR A 194 -4.37 23.06 1.73
C THR A 194 -3.54 22.13 2.61
N GLY A 195 -2.36 21.77 2.13
CA GLY A 195 -1.40 21.00 2.90
C GLY A 195 -1.73 19.50 2.99
N GLN A 196 -1.35 18.91 4.09
CA GLN A 196 -1.47 17.50 4.38
C GLN A 196 -1.73 17.31 5.88
N TYR A 197 -2.65 16.42 6.23
CA TYR A 197 -2.92 16.02 7.61
C TYR A 197 -2.82 14.52 7.75
N GLU A 198 -2.28 14.07 8.86
CA GLU A 198 -2.12 12.66 9.20
C GLU A 198 -3.13 12.25 10.28
N ALA A 199 -3.62 11.02 10.18
CA ALA A 199 -4.44 10.41 11.20
C ALA A 199 -4.10 8.94 11.40
N THR A 200 -4.38 8.44 12.60
CA THR A 200 -4.01 7.10 13.03
C THR A 200 -5.19 6.43 13.71
N ILE A 201 -5.55 5.25 13.25
CA ILE A 201 -6.54 4.37 13.87
C ILE A 201 -5.81 3.21 14.53
N THR A 202 -6.16 2.91 15.77
CA THR A 202 -5.67 1.73 16.48
C THR A 202 -6.74 0.65 16.52
N VAL A 203 -6.35 -0.57 16.13
CA VAL A 203 -7.16 -1.79 16.20
C VAL A 203 -6.55 -2.70 17.26
N LYS A 204 -7.32 -3.12 18.26
CA LYS A 204 -6.84 -3.96 19.36
C LYS A 204 -7.72 -5.19 19.52
N ALA A 205 -7.11 -6.32 19.87
CA ALA A 205 -7.80 -7.53 20.29
C ALA A 205 -6.86 -8.44 21.10
N GLY A 206 -7.32 -8.95 22.24
CA GLY A 206 -6.59 -9.95 23.04
C GLY A 206 -5.17 -9.57 23.46
N GLY A 207 -4.90 -8.28 23.71
CA GLY A 207 -3.56 -7.77 24.01
C GLY A 207 -2.71 -7.43 22.80
N LEU A 208 -3.15 -7.80 21.59
CA LEU A 208 -2.50 -7.41 20.33
C LEU A 208 -3.02 -6.05 19.86
N SER A 209 -2.16 -5.33 19.11
CA SER A 209 -2.51 -4.02 18.56
C SER A 209 -1.92 -3.84 17.18
N ARG A 210 -2.72 -3.26 16.28
CA ARG A 210 -2.29 -2.79 14.97
C ARG A 210 -2.68 -1.35 14.74
N THR A 211 -1.80 -0.62 14.09
CA THR A 211 -1.99 0.79 13.76
C THR A 211 -2.23 0.92 12.27
N ILE A 212 -3.24 1.70 11.90
CA ILE A 212 -3.54 2.08 10.53
C ILE A 212 -3.30 3.58 10.45
N THR A 213 -2.29 3.99 9.70
CA THR A 213 -1.90 5.40 9.56
C THR A 213 -2.21 5.89 8.16
N GLY A 214 -2.71 7.08 8.04
CA GLY A 214 -3.00 7.64 6.74
C GLY A 214 -3.01 9.14 6.69
N ILE A 215 -3.20 9.62 5.49
CA ILE A 215 -3.03 11.00 5.10
C ILE A 215 -4.25 11.45 4.32
N SER A 216 -4.75 12.64 4.62
CA SER A 216 -5.55 13.42 3.70
C SER A 216 -4.71 14.57 3.17
N SER A 217 -4.59 14.69 1.86
CA SER A 217 -3.73 15.66 1.18
C SER A 217 -4.51 16.48 0.16
N ALA A 218 -4.27 17.78 0.13
CA ALA A 218 -4.66 18.60 -1.01
C ALA A 218 -3.70 18.32 -2.18
N LEU A 219 -4.24 18.03 -3.36
CA LEU A 219 -3.50 17.97 -4.63
C LEU A 219 -3.40 19.36 -5.23
#